data_62925dbf643aa539c09b2729b4090e3e
#
_entry.id   62925dbf643aa539c09b2729b4090e3e
#
_cell.length_a   1.000
_cell.length_b   1.000
_cell.length_c   1.000
_cell.angle_alpha   90.00
_cell.angle_beta   90.00
_cell.angle_gamma   90.00
#
_symmetry.space_group_name_H-M   'P 1'
#
loop_
_entity.id
_entity.type
_entity.pdbx_description
1 polymer ?
#
loop_
_entity_poly.entity_id
_entity_poly.type
_entity_poly.pdbx_seq_one_letter_code
_entity_poly.pdbx_strand_id
1 'polypeptide(L)'
;MIIKRVDDLHNTIPSTFDSTLQNLSTHRKKLEILPRLLWKSRCTMAMMLQQILKIYPHTSLYNILLLFKCITHYPETRNRFLKADMPTYFYPLMDINLTDKPLECLRLGALGVIAHMLKLPADTAVVRYLVNRSCLQHCTKAIEIGSTESKTIAVFIINKILSTGEGLQYCCVLPDRFFFIDGLLKKLLVYLTAMGTPCPSLFNLLVGCYTNLSYKPRTRRGLRRYLPAMLFNGTFACLLAEDPAAERCRQQLIKTLEMK
;
A
#
# COMPACT_ATOMS: atom_id res chain seq x y z
N MET A 1 2.77 -10.25 -31.79
CA MET A 1 1.73 -10.94 -31.01
C MET A 1 1.22 -10.11 -29.82
N ILE A 2 2.09 -9.50 -28.96
CA ILE A 2 1.67 -8.69 -27.80
C ILE A 2 0.98 -7.39 -28.22
N ILE A 3 1.51 -6.69 -29.23
CA ILE A 3 0.93 -5.43 -29.76
C ILE A 3 -0.53 -5.67 -30.17
N LYS A 4 -0.77 -6.71 -30.98
CA LYS A 4 -2.14 -7.07 -31.39
C LYS A 4 -3.10 -7.28 -30.20
N ARG A 5 -2.63 -7.91 -29.11
CA ARG A 5 -3.43 -8.13 -27.91
C ARG A 5 -3.72 -6.82 -27.15
N VAL A 6 -2.81 -5.85 -27.15
CA VAL A 6 -3.09 -4.53 -26.56
C VAL A 6 -4.11 -3.78 -27.42
N ASP A 7 -4.03 -3.93 -28.76
CA ASP A 7 -5.01 -3.34 -29.67
C ASP A 7 -6.38 -4.03 -29.55
N ASP A 8 -6.42 -5.34 -29.27
CA ASP A 8 -7.66 -6.09 -29.01
C ASP A 8 -8.43 -5.60 -27.76
N LEU A 9 -7.78 -4.85 -26.84
CA LEU A 9 -8.48 -4.17 -25.74
C LEU A 9 -9.45 -3.08 -26.21
N HIS A 10 -9.30 -2.60 -27.44
CA HIS A 10 -10.23 -1.64 -28.05
C HIS A 10 -11.44 -2.31 -28.70
N ASN A 11 -11.48 -3.64 -28.67
CA ASN A 11 -12.61 -4.36 -29.25
C ASN A 11 -13.87 -4.14 -28.37
N THR A 12 -14.95 -3.76 -29.01
CA THR A 12 -16.22 -3.45 -28.33
C THR A 12 -16.99 -4.69 -27.86
N ILE A 13 -16.53 -5.89 -28.25
CA ILE A 13 -17.15 -7.15 -27.82
C ILE A 13 -16.67 -7.49 -26.40
N PRO A 14 -17.58 -7.52 -25.39
CA PRO A 14 -17.19 -7.72 -23.99
C PRO A 14 -16.39 -9.00 -23.74
N SER A 15 -16.75 -10.11 -24.37
CA SER A 15 -16.07 -11.40 -24.20
C SER A 15 -14.62 -11.37 -24.70
N THR A 16 -14.36 -10.66 -25.80
CA THR A 16 -13.00 -10.48 -26.32
C THR A 16 -12.16 -9.59 -25.42
N PHE A 17 -12.75 -8.51 -24.91
CA PHE A 17 -12.13 -7.61 -23.96
C PHE A 17 -11.70 -8.35 -22.68
N ASP A 18 -12.62 -9.10 -22.07
CA ASP A 18 -12.36 -9.83 -20.82
C ASP A 18 -11.29 -10.93 -20.99
N SER A 19 -11.36 -11.69 -22.07
CA SER A 19 -10.39 -12.74 -22.37
C SER A 19 -8.99 -12.15 -22.62
N THR A 20 -8.92 -11.01 -23.29
CA THR A 20 -7.67 -10.28 -23.56
C THR A 20 -7.09 -9.72 -22.25
N LEU A 21 -7.88 -9.10 -21.40
CA LEU A 21 -7.45 -8.62 -20.08
C LEU A 21 -6.92 -9.75 -19.22
N GLN A 22 -7.63 -10.87 -19.15
CA GLN A 22 -7.20 -12.05 -18.39
C GLN A 22 -5.88 -12.58 -18.89
N ASN A 23 -5.70 -12.68 -20.20
CA ASN A 23 -4.46 -13.15 -20.81
C ASN A 23 -3.28 -12.21 -20.50
N LEU A 24 -3.45 -10.90 -20.71
CA LEU A 24 -2.40 -9.91 -20.41
C LEU A 24 -2.06 -9.87 -18.92
N SER A 25 -3.05 -9.94 -18.05
CA SER A 25 -2.84 -9.92 -16.59
C SER A 25 -2.11 -11.18 -16.10
N THR A 26 -2.43 -12.34 -16.65
CA THR A 26 -1.79 -13.62 -16.31
C THR A 26 -0.31 -13.62 -16.73
N HIS A 27 0.00 -13.14 -17.94
CA HIS A 27 1.35 -13.16 -18.48
C HIS A 27 2.17 -11.90 -18.15
N ARG A 28 1.64 -10.94 -17.38
CA ARG A 28 2.25 -9.63 -17.12
C ARG A 28 3.69 -9.68 -16.61
N LYS A 29 4.04 -10.69 -15.81
CA LYS A 29 5.39 -10.85 -15.25
C LYS A 29 6.43 -11.27 -16.28
N LYS A 30 6.01 -11.95 -17.35
CA LYS A 30 6.87 -12.43 -18.45
C LYS A 30 7.04 -11.40 -19.55
N LEU A 31 6.28 -10.32 -19.53
CA LEU A 31 6.18 -9.34 -20.61
C LEU A 31 6.72 -7.98 -20.15
N GLU A 32 8.03 -7.84 -20.08
CA GLU A 32 8.69 -6.59 -19.61
C GLU A 32 8.31 -5.35 -20.43
N ILE A 33 8.00 -5.51 -21.71
CA ILE A 33 7.58 -4.42 -22.61
C ILE A 33 6.11 -4.00 -22.40
N LEU A 34 5.30 -4.84 -21.72
CA LEU A 34 3.86 -4.63 -21.58
C LEU A 34 3.48 -3.26 -20.96
N PRO A 35 4.12 -2.77 -19.89
CA PRO A 35 3.79 -1.47 -19.32
C PRO A 35 3.93 -0.32 -20.30
N ARG A 36 4.99 -0.36 -21.12
CA ARG A 36 5.24 0.65 -22.14
C ARG A 36 4.21 0.59 -23.26
N LEU A 37 3.81 -0.61 -23.68
CA LEU A 37 2.80 -0.80 -24.72
C LEU A 37 1.43 -0.32 -24.24
N LEU A 38 1.00 -0.67 -23.03
CA LEU A 38 -0.25 -0.20 -22.44
C LEU A 38 -0.29 1.31 -22.34
N TRP A 39 0.84 1.93 -21.95
CA TRP A 39 0.92 3.39 -21.85
C TRP A 39 0.91 4.09 -23.22
N LYS A 40 1.55 3.52 -24.23
CA LYS A 40 1.65 4.11 -25.58
C LYS A 40 0.41 3.86 -26.42
N SER A 41 -0.36 2.83 -26.13
CA SER A 41 -1.59 2.53 -26.86
C SER A 41 -2.63 3.62 -26.63
N ARG A 42 -3.21 4.12 -27.73
CA ARG A 42 -4.22 5.18 -27.68
C ARG A 42 -5.44 4.71 -26.86
N CYS A 43 -5.95 5.59 -26.02
CA CYS A 43 -7.14 5.38 -25.22
C CYS A 43 -7.12 4.19 -24.23
N THR A 44 -6.14 3.29 -24.24
CA THR A 44 -6.08 2.12 -23.34
C THR A 44 -6.15 2.53 -21.88
N MET A 45 -5.38 3.54 -21.47
CA MET A 45 -5.40 4.05 -20.10
C MET A 45 -6.78 4.63 -19.72
N ALA A 46 -7.41 5.37 -20.65
CA ALA A 46 -8.74 5.92 -20.42
C ALA A 46 -9.81 4.83 -20.29
N MET A 47 -9.76 3.80 -21.13
CA MET A 47 -10.68 2.66 -21.05
C MET A 47 -10.54 1.89 -19.74
N MET A 48 -9.30 1.62 -19.33
CA MET A 48 -9.03 0.96 -18.05
C MET A 48 -9.54 1.79 -16.87
N LEU A 49 -9.37 3.13 -16.89
CA LEU A 49 -9.90 4.03 -15.88
C LEU A 49 -11.41 4.07 -15.86
N GLN A 50 -12.08 4.10 -17.02
CA GLN A 50 -13.54 4.06 -17.11
C GLN A 50 -14.12 2.83 -16.41
N GLN A 51 -13.46 1.67 -16.51
CA GLN A 51 -13.89 0.47 -15.80
C GLN A 51 -13.71 0.60 -14.28
N ILE A 52 -12.64 1.26 -13.82
CA ILE A 52 -12.43 1.52 -12.39
C ILE A 52 -13.53 2.44 -11.85
N LEU A 53 -13.86 3.50 -12.57
CA LEU A 53 -14.87 4.48 -12.15
C LEU A 53 -16.29 3.88 -12.02
N LYS A 54 -16.59 2.79 -12.73
CA LYS A 54 -17.87 2.09 -12.59
C LYS A 54 -18.01 1.40 -11.23
N ILE A 55 -16.96 1.18 -10.50
CA ILE A 55 -16.88 0.54 -9.15
C ILE A 55 -17.75 -0.74 -9.08
N TYR A 56 -17.80 -1.50 -10.15
CA TYR A 56 -18.60 -2.73 -10.20
C TYR A 56 -17.65 -3.94 -10.03
N PRO A 57 -17.86 -4.82 -9.03
CA PRO A 57 -16.94 -5.91 -8.75
C PRO A 57 -17.05 -7.03 -9.78
N HIS A 58 -16.31 -6.93 -10.89
CA HIS A 58 -16.16 -8.04 -11.81
C HIS A 58 -14.69 -8.46 -11.98
N THR A 59 -14.51 -9.67 -12.49
CA THR A 59 -13.19 -10.26 -12.76
C THR A 59 -12.31 -9.35 -13.61
N SER A 60 -12.89 -8.64 -14.57
CA SER A 60 -12.20 -7.69 -15.43
C SER A 60 -11.57 -6.55 -14.67
N LEU A 61 -12.24 -6.01 -13.65
CA LEU A 61 -11.72 -4.93 -12.83
C LEU A 61 -10.49 -5.38 -12.03
N TYR A 62 -10.49 -6.59 -11.50
CA TYR A 62 -9.32 -7.15 -10.85
C TYR A 62 -8.13 -7.29 -11.81
N ASN A 63 -8.37 -7.79 -13.02
CA ASN A 63 -7.34 -7.89 -14.06
C ASN A 63 -6.76 -6.52 -14.45
N ILE A 64 -7.61 -5.48 -14.54
CA ILE A 64 -7.20 -4.10 -14.76
C ILE A 64 -6.27 -3.61 -13.64
N LEU A 65 -6.63 -3.85 -12.37
CA LEU A 65 -5.79 -3.49 -11.24
C LEU A 65 -4.43 -4.19 -11.27
N LEU A 66 -4.38 -5.46 -11.73
CA LEU A 66 -3.11 -6.17 -11.93
C LEU A 66 -2.26 -5.55 -13.03
N LEU A 67 -2.85 -5.05 -14.12
CA LEU A 67 -2.13 -4.34 -15.17
C LEU A 67 -1.63 -2.98 -14.68
N PHE A 68 -2.40 -2.24 -13.88
CA PHE A 68 -1.92 -1.02 -13.23
C PHE A 68 -0.74 -1.27 -12.29
N LYS A 69 -0.75 -2.37 -11.52
CA LYS A 69 0.43 -2.79 -10.73
C LYS A 69 1.67 -2.99 -11.61
N CYS A 70 1.49 -3.54 -12.80
CA CYS A 70 2.58 -3.71 -13.75
C CYS A 70 3.11 -2.36 -14.27
N ILE A 71 2.22 -1.43 -14.65
CA ILE A 71 2.56 -0.08 -15.11
C ILE A 71 3.34 0.69 -14.04
N THR A 72 2.92 0.60 -12.77
CA THR A 72 3.55 1.33 -11.66
C THR A 72 4.87 0.74 -11.21
N HIS A 73 5.18 -0.49 -11.60
CA HIS A 73 6.44 -1.14 -11.27
C HIS A 73 7.64 -0.51 -11.99
N TYR A 74 7.50 -0.12 -13.25
CA TYR A 74 8.60 0.40 -14.05
C TYR A 74 8.76 1.92 -13.89
N PRO A 75 10.00 2.44 -13.67
CA PRO A 75 10.22 3.86 -13.40
C PRO A 75 9.68 4.79 -14.49
N GLU A 76 9.89 4.44 -15.78
CA GLU A 76 9.44 5.27 -16.90
C GLU A 76 7.92 5.47 -16.92
N THR A 77 7.17 4.35 -16.84
CA THR A 77 5.70 4.40 -16.87
C THR A 77 5.13 4.92 -15.55
N ARG A 78 5.80 4.64 -14.42
CA ARG A 78 5.45 5.19 -13.10
C ARG A 78 5.52 6.71 -13.08
N ASN A 79 6.59 7.32 -13.62
CA ASN A 79 6.72 8.77 -13.67
C ASN A 79 5.62 9.42 -14.52
N ARG A 80 5.25 8.80 -15.63
CA ARG A 80 4.11 9.26 -16.45
C ARG A 80 2.78 9.10 -15.71
N PHE A 81 2.62 8.00 -14.98
CA PHE A 81 1.45 7.71 -14.15
C PHE A 81 1.25 8.78 -13.06
N LEU A 82 2.33 9.22 -12.39
CA LEU A 82 2.29 10.31 -11.43
C LEU A 82 1.97 11.66 -12.07
N LYS A 83 2.62 11.97 -13.20
CA LYS A 83 2.38 13.23 -13.92
C LYS A 83 0.95 13.37 -14.43
N ALA A 84 0.30 12.25 -14.76
CA ALA A 84 -1.09 12.20 -15.18
C ALA A 84 -2.09 12.13 -14.01
N ASP A 85 -1.64 12.30 -12.76
CA ASP A 85 -2.44 12.26 -11.53
C ASP A 85 -3.27 10.96 -11.38
N MET A 86 -2.81 9.87 -12.01
CA MET A 86 -3.52 8.59 -12.06
C MET A 86 -3.76 7.92 -10.70
N PRO A 87 -2.86 8.03 -9.69
CA PRO A 87 -3.07 7.38 -8.39
C PRO A 87 -4.35 7.81 -7.68
N THR A 88 -4.83 9.05 -7.88
CA THR A 88 -6.03 9.57 -7.23
C THR A 88 -7.30 8.81 -7.61
N TYR A 89 -7.36 8.20 -8.79
CA TYR A 89 -8.50 7.37 -9.23
C TYR A 89 -8.65 6.06 -8.44
N PHE A 90 -7.62 5.65 -7.68
CA PHE A 90 -7.68 4.44 -6.85
C PHE A 90 -8.12 4.73 -5.41
N TYR A 91 -8.09 5.98 -4.96
CA TYR A 91 -8.48 6.34 -3.60
C TYR A 91 -9.93 5.98 -3.25
N PRO A 92 -10.94 6.21 -4.13
CA PRO A 92 -12.30 5.77 -3.84
C PRO A 92 -12.43 4.26 -3.60
N LEU A 93 -11.61 3.43 -4.27
CA LEU A 93 -11.59 1.99 -4.04
C LEU A 93 -10.94 1.63 -2.70
N MET A 94 -9.99 2.43 -2.22
CA MET A 94 -9.38 2.25 -0.89
C MET A 94 -10.36 2.64 0.22
N ASP A 95 -11.26 3.59 -0.04
CA ASP A 95 -12.22 4.15 0.91
C ASP A 95 -13.57 3.39 0.95
N ILE A 96 -13.73 2.29 0.22
CA ILE A 96 -14.94 1.47 0.24
C ILE A 96 -15.28 1.09 1.69
N ASN A 97 -16.51 1.40 2.13
CA ASN A 97 -16.98 1.14 3.49
C ASN A 97 -17.57 -0.27 3.70
N LEU A 98 -17.65 -1.08 2.65
CA LEU A 98 -18.20 -2.43 2.68
C LEU A 98 -17.09 -3.47 2.81
N THR A 99 -17.43 -4.59 3.44
CA THR A 99 -16.49 -5.70 3.73
C THR A 99 -16.76 -6.94 2.88
N ASP A 100 -17.69 -6.85 1.94
CA ASP A 100 -18.00 -7.94 1.01
C ASP A 100 -16.74 -8.38 0.25
N LYS A 101 -16.58 -9.69 0.10
CA LYS A 101 -15.38 -10.28 -0.51
C LYS A 101 -15.00 -9.69 -1.87
N PRO A 102 -15.91 -9.41 -2.82
CA PRO A 102 -15.56 -8.76 -4.08
C PRO A 102 -15.02 -7.34 -3.89
N LEU A 103 -15.62 -6.55 -3.01
CA LEU A 103 -15.21 -5.17 -2.75
C LEU A 103 -13.88 -5.11 -1.99
N GLU A 104 -13.64 -6.06 -1.10
CA GLU A 104 -12.35 -6.22 -0.43
C GLU A 104 -11.22 -6.54 -1.43
N CYS A 105 -11.50 -7.37 -2.45
CA CYS A 105 -10.54 -7.61 -3.53
C CYS A 105 -10.19 -6.33 -4.31
N LEU A 106 -11.16 -5.42 -4.50
CA LEU A 106 -10.90 -4.13 -5.14
C LEU A 106 -10.07 -3.21 -4.26
N ARG A 107 -10.40 -3.12 -2.97
CA ARG A 107 -9.58 -2.38 -1.98
C ARG A 107 -8.15 -2.88 -1.97
N LEU A 108 -7.96 -4.19 -1.85
CA LEU A 108 -6.66 -4.84 -1.87
C LEU A 108 -5.91 -4.59 -3.18
N GLY A 109 -6.62 -4.61 -4.30
CA GLY A 109 -6.08 -4.29 -5.62
C GLY A 109 -5.58 -2.85 -5.72
N ALA A 110 -6.38 -1.88 -5.27
CA ALA A 110 -6.06 -0.46 -5.27
C ALA A 110 -4.86 -0.15 -4.36
N LEU A 111 -4.88 -0.63 -3.12
CA LEU A 111 -3.73 -0.57 -2.21
C LEU A 111 -2.47 -1.14 -2.85
N GLY A 112 -2.61 -2.27 -3.54
CA GLY A 112 -1.51 -2.91 -4.23
C GLY A 112 -0.93 -2.08 -5.38
N VAL A 113 -1.72 -1.27 -6.10
CA VAL A 113 -1.23 -0.33 -7.12
C VAL A 113 -0.34 0.73 -6.46
N ILE A 114 -0.82 1.36 -5.37
CA ILE A 114 -0.06 2.36 -4.62
C ILE A 114 1.22 1.75 -4.01
N ALA A 115 1.12 0.58 -3.40
CA ALA A 115 2.27 -0.11 -2.80
C ALA A 115 3.35 -0.45 -3.84
N HIS A 116 2.98 -0.79 -5.09
CA HIS A 116 3.94 -1.08 -6.14
C HIS A 116 4.78 0.11 -6.55
N MET A 117 4.25 1.34 -6.45
CA MET A 117 5.04 2.55 -6.67
C MET A 117 6.15 2.75 -5.65
N LEU A 118 5.97 2.20 -4.44
CA LEU A 118 6.89 2.33 -3.30
C LEU A 118 7.84 1.13 -3.14
N LYS A 119 7.73 0.08 -3.95
CA LYS A 119 8.56 -1.13 -3.84
C LYS A 119 10.03 -0.92 -4.21
N LEU A 120 10.30 -0.08 -5.18
CA LEU A 120 11.66 0.25 -5.60
C LEU A 120 12.29 1.26 -4.64
N PRO A 121 13.65 1.37 -4.63
CA PRO A 121 14.34 2.30 -3.75
C PRO A 121 13.69 3.67 -3.79
N ALA A 122 13.53 4.26 -2.62
CA ALA A 122 12.69 5.42 -2.34
C ALA A 122 12.82 6.53 -3.38
N ASP A 123 11.93 6.50 -4.36
CA ASP A 123 11.74 7.61 -5.28
C ASP A 123 11.03 8.72 -4.48
N THR A 124 11.81 9.73 -4.09
CA THR A 124 11.29 10.87 -3.32
C THR A 124 10.14 11.56 -4.02
N ALA A 125 10.10 11.54 -5.36
CA ALA A 125 9.00 12.10 -6.13
C ALA A 125 7.68 11.34 -5.90
N VAL A 126 7.72 10.01 -5.78
CA VAL A 126 6.56 9.18 -5.42
C VAL A 126 6.05 9.54 -4.03
N VAL A 127 6.95 9.59 -3.04
CA VAL A 127 6.57 9.90 -1.66
C VAL A 127 5.99 11.30 -1.55
N ARG A 128 6.64 12.30 -2.16
CA ARG A 128 6.14 13.68 -2.20
C ARG A 128 4.76 13.77 -2.82
N TYR A 129 4.54 13.07 -3.92
CA TYR A 129 3.22 13.00 -4.55
C TYR A 129 2.18 12.41 -3.60
N LEU A 130 2.45 11.25 -2.99
CA LEU A 130 1.50 10.56 -2.12
C LEU A 130 1.14 11.37 -0.87
N VAL A 131 2.11 12.03 -0.23
CA VAL A 131 1.82 12.87 0.95
C VAL A 131 1.04 14.13 0.58
N ASN A 132 1.34 14.75 -0.57
CA ASN A 132 0.61 15.93 -1.06
C ASN A 132 -0.83 15.59 -1.48
N ARG A 133 -1.11 14.36 -1.87
CA ARG A 133 -2.45 13.85 -2.23
C ARG A 133 -3.13 13.12 -1.06
N SER A 134 -2.68 13.32 0.16
CA SER A 134 -3.29 12.78 1.38
C SER A 134 -3.48 11.25 1.39
N CYS A 135 -2.60 10.51 0.70
CA CYS A 135 -2.68 9.05 0.57
C CYS A 135 -2.80 8.33 1.93
N LEU A 136 -2.17 8.87 2.98
CA LEU A 136 -2.23 8.31 4.33
C LEU A 136 -3.65 8.28 4.90
N GLN A 137 -4.49 9.27 4.55
CA GLN A 137 -5.89 9.30 4.98
C GLN A 137 -6.69 8.16 4.33
N HIS A 138 -6.45 7.87 3.06
CA HIS A 138 -7.10 6.78 2.32
C HIS A 138 -6.66 5.38 2.80
N CYS A 139 -5.56 5.26 3.56
CA CYS A 139 -5.20 4.01 4.23
C CYS A 139 -6.08 3.70 5.45
N THR A 140 -6.80 4.69 6.00
CA THR A 140 -7.57 4.55 7.25
C THR A 140 -8.64 3.46 7.15
N LYS A 141 -9.44 3.47 6.08
CA LYS A 141 -10.49 2.48 5.88
C LYS A 141 -9.97 1.05 5.78
N ALA A 142 -8.87 0.86 5.07
CA ALA A 142 -8.21 -0.44 4.99
C ALA A 142 -7.75 -0.92 6.38
N ILE A 143 -7.27 -0.01 7.23
CA ILE A 143 -6.82 -0.31 8.59
C ILE A 143 -8.00 -0.63 9.51
N GLU A 144 -9.11 0.10 9.40
CA GLU A 144 -10.27 -0.08 10.26
C GLU A 144 -11.06 -1.35 9.94
N ILE A 145 -11.45 -1.53 8.70
CA ILE A 145 -12.41 -2.55 8.27
C ILE A 145 -11.87 -3.56 7.25
N GLY A 146 -10.67 -3.33 6.68
CA GLY A 146 -10.09 -4.22 5.68
C GLY A 146 -9.67 -5.58 6.23
N SER A 147 -9.43 -6.54 5.33
CA SER A 147 -8.82 -7.83 5.65
C SER A 147 -7.40 -7.68 6.22
N THR A 148 -6.84 -8.73 6.78
CA THR A 148 -5.46 -8.74 7.27
C THR A 148 -4.47 -8.33 6.18
N GLU A 149 -4.70 -8.78 4.95
CA GLU A 149 -3.89 -8.43 3.79
C GLU A 149 -3.98 -6.94 3.45
N SER A 150 -5.19 -6.38 3.45
CA SER A 150 -5.39 -4.93 3.22
C SER A 150 -4.75 -4.10 4.31
N LYS A 151 -4.89 -4.48 5.59
CA LYS A 151 -4.20 -3.86 6.72
C LYS A 151 -2.68 -3.90 6.54
N THR A 152 -2.15 -5.05 6.17
CA THR A 152 -0.71 -5.26 5.97
C THR A 152 -0.17 -4.37 4.84
N ILE A 153 -0.88 -4.26 3.72
CA ILE A 153 -0.46 -3.39 2.60
C ILE A 153 -0.59 -1.91 2.98
N ALA A 154 -1.64 -1.52 3.71
CA ALA A 154 -1.79 -0.14 4.18
C ALA A 154 -0.63 0.27 5.10
N VAL A 155 -0.24 -0.59 6.06
CA VAL A 155 0.93 -0.34 6.92
C VAL A 155 2.23 -0.36 6.12
N PHE A 156 2.37 -1.23 5.13
CA PHE A 156 3.53 -1.20 4.23
C PHE A 156 3.66 0.16 3.53
N ILE A 157 2.57 0.75 3.03
CA ILE A 157 2.58 2.09 2.43
C ILE A 157 3.03 3.13 3.45
N ILE A 158 2.46 3.13 4.65
CA ILE A 158 2.83 4.04 5.75
C ILE A 158 4.32 3.88 6.09
N ASN A 159 4.79 2.65 6.28
CA ASN A 159 6.18 2.36 6.62
C ASN A 159 7.14 2.85 5.53
N LYS A 160 6.82 2.63 4.26
CA LYS A 160 7.62 3.12 3.14
C LYS A 160 7.67 4.64 3.05
N ILE A 161 6.58 5.32 3.32
CA ILE A 161 6.57 6.79 3.43
C ILE A 161 7.45 7.25 4.59
N LEU A 162 7.30 6.65 5.78
CA LEU A 162 8.09 6.99 6.97
C LEU A 162 9.58 6.67 6.83
N SER A 163 9.96 5.71 5.99
CA SER A 163 11.37 5.35 5.75
C SER A 163 12.13 6.37 4.91
N THR A 164 11.45 7.36 4.33
CA THR A 164 12.08 8.44 3.57
C THR A 164 12.20 9.72 4.39
N GLY A 165 13.23 10.50 4.12
CA GLY A 165 13.44 11.79 4.82
C GLY A 165 12.27 12.76 4.65
N GLU A 166 11.69 12.86 3.44
CA GLU A 166 10.54 13.72 3.14
C GLU A 166 9.26 13.24 3.82
N GLY A 167 8.95 11.94 3.70
CA GLY A 167 7.76 11.37 4.33
C GLY A 167 7.81 11.45 5.85
N LEU A 168 8.97 11.13 6.44
CA LEU A 168 9.17 11.26 7.88
C LEU A 168 9.04 12.71 8.34
N GLN A 169 9.61 13.66 7.59
CA GLN A 169 9.48 15.08 7.89
C GLN A 169 8.02 15.51 7.84
N TYR A 170 7.29 15.15 6.78
CA TYR A 170 5.85 15.45 6.64
C TYR A 170 5.02 14.93 7.83
N CYS A 171 5.27 13.70 8.26
CA CYS A 171 4.51 13.04 9.33
C CYS A 171 4.86 13.57 10.73
N CYS A 172 6.08 14.11 10.93
CA CYS A 172 6.57 14.52 12.24
C CYS A 172 6.56 16.04 12.48
N VAL A 173 6.34 16.87 11.45
CA VAL A 173 6.33 18.34 11.60
C VAL A 173 5.15 18.80 12.44
N LEU A 174 3.96 18.30 12.16
CA LEU A 174 2.74 18.66 12.89
C LEU A 174 2.37 17.57 13.89
N PRO A 175 2.07 17.92 15.16
CA PRO A 175 1.62 16.95 16.16
C PRO A 175 0.41 16.14 15.70
N ASP A 176 -0.56 16.76 15.04
CA ASP A 176 -1.79 16.09 14.59
C ASP A 176 -1.51 14.96 13.61
N ARG A 177 -0.54 15.14 12.70
CA ARG A 177 -0.13 14.09 11.76
C ARG A 177 0.56 12.93 12.47
N PHE A 178 1.39 13.22 13.44
CA PHE A 178 2.02 12.20 14.27
C PHE A 178 0.97 11.40 15.05
N PHE A 179 0.04 12.08 15.77
CA PHE A 179 -1.00 11.40 16.52
C PHE A 179 -2.00 10.65 15.66
N PHE A 180 -2.28 11.14 14.45
CA PHE A 180 -3.07 10.41 13.47
C PHE A 180 -2.44 9.05 13.12
N ILE A 181 -1.14 9.05 12.76
CA ILE A 181 -0.43 7.81 12.43
C ILE A 181 -0.32 6.90 13.66
N ASP A 182 0.07 7.44 14.81
CA ASP A 182 0.15 6.68 16.06
C ASP A 182 -1.17 6.02 16.43
N GLY A 183 -2.30 6.74 16.24
CA GLY A 183 -3.64 6.20 16.44
C GLY A 183 -3.96 5.01 15.52
N LEU A 184 -3.56 5.08 14.24
CA LEU A 184 -3.73 3.96 13.30
C LEU A 184 -2.88 2.75 13.70
N LEU A 185 -1.62 2.98 14.09
CA LEU A 185 -0.72 1.90 14.51
C LEU A 185 -1.22 1.23 15.80
N LYS A 186 -1.75 1.99 16.76
CA LYS A 186 -2.34 1.48 17.99
C LYS A 186 -3.57 0.60 17.73
N LYS A 187 -4.47 1.03 16.83
CA LYS A 187 -5.62 0.21 16.42
C LYS A 187 -5.18 -1.16 15.87
N LEU A 188 -4.09 -1.19 15.11
CA LEU A 188 -3.57 -2.43 14.54
C LEU A 188 -2.85 -3.30 15.56
N LEU A 189 -2.19 -2.72 16.56
CA LEU A 189 -1.64 -3.50 17.68
C LEU A 189 -2.77 -4.20 18.46
N VAL A 190 -3.85 -3.47 18.74
CA VAL A 190 -5.06 -4.07 19.37
C VAL A 190 -5.66 -5.15 18.47
N TYR A 191 -5.74 -4.92 17.17
CA TYR A 191 -6.21 -5.93 16.21
C TYR A 191 -5.35 -7.21 16.26
N LEU A 192 -4.02 -7.09 16.30
CA LEU A 192 -3.11 -8.23 16.39
C LEU A 192 -3.27 -9.02 17.69
N THR A 193 -3.58 -8.36 18.81
CA THR A 193 -3.83 -9.07 20.08
C THR A 193 -5.15 -9.83 20.09
N ALA A 194 -6.12 -9.38 19.30
CA ALA A 194 -7.43 -10.04 19.17
C ALA A 194 -7.40 -11.22 18.17
N MET A 195 -6.33 -11.36 17.38
CA MET A 195 -6.18 -12.48 16.43
C MET A 195 -5.73 -13.73 17.18
N GLY A 196 -6.36 -14.88 16.86
CA GLY A 196 -5.93 -16.19 17.40
C GLY A 196 -4.53 -16.61 16.91
N THR A 197 -4.17 -16.22 15.68
CA THR A 197 -2.84 -16.42 15.09
C THR A 197 -2.28 -15.08 14.65
N PRO A 198 -1.35 -14.47 15.41
CA PRO A 198 -0.76 -13.17 15.05
C PRO A 198 -0.02 -13.22 13.71
N CYS A 199 -0.11 -12.16 12.92
CA CYS A 199 0.56 -12.06 11.62
C CYS A 199 1.96 -11.40 11.79
N PRO A 200 3.08 -12.16 11.67
CA PRO A 200 4.43 -11.63 11.85
C PRO A 200 4.76 -10.50 10.87
N SER A 201 4.31 -10.61 9.62
CA SER A 201 4.53 -9.57 8.60
C SER A 201 3.91 -8.23 8.99
N LEU A 202 2.69 -8.24 9.52
CA LEU A 202 2.02 -7.02 10.00
C LEU A 202 2.73 -6.45 11.22
N PHE A 203 3.11 -7.30 12.18
CA PHE A 203 3.85 -6.89 13.38
C PHE A 203 5.17 -6.21 13.01
N ASN A 204 5.98 -6.83 12.14
CA ASN A 204 7.26 -6.29 11.70
C ASN A 204 7.12 -4.90 11.04
N LEU A 205 6.08 -4.72 10.22
CA LEU A 205 5.80 -3.42 9.60
C LEU A 205 5.39 -2.36 10.64
N LEU A 206 4.58 -2.73 11.65
CA LEU A 206 4.19 -1.82 12.73
C LEU A 206 5.40 -1.37 13.56
N VAL A 207 6.25 -2.31 13.98
CA VAL A 207 7.49 -2.00 14.70
C VAL A 207 8.41 -1.14 13.84
N GLY A 208 8.51 -1.44 12.53
CA GLY A 208 9.26 -0.62 11.58
C GLY A 208 8.75 0.81 11.47
N CYS A 209 7.42 1.03 11.51
CA CYS A 209 6.85 2.39 11.55
C CYS A 209 7.27 3.15 12.81
N TYR A 210 7.19 2.53 13.99
CA TYR A 210 7.63 3.15 15.24
C TYR A 210 9.13 3.42 15.26
N THR A 211 9.95 2.51 14.72
CA THR A 211 11.39 2.71 14.56
C THR A 211 11.67 3.93 13.68
N ASN A 212 11.02 4.05 12.53
CA ASN A 212 11.18 5.22 11.66
C ASN A 212 10.78 6.52 12.36
N LEU A 213 9.64 6.54 13.05
CA LEU A 213 9.19 7.70 13.83
C LEU A 213 10.19 8.08 14.94
N SER A 214 10.89 7.11 15.52
CA SER A 214 11.86 7.36 16.61
C SER A 214 13.13 8.07 16.15
N TYR A 215 13.43 8.13 14.86
CA TYR A 215 14.59 8.85 14.35
C TYR A 215 14.49 10.37 14.51
N LYS A 216 13.28 10.94 14.64
CA LYS A 216 13.12 12.38 14.93
C LYS A 216 13.12 12.62 16.45
N PRO A 217 13.97 13.52 16.99
CA PRO A 217 14.10 13.71 18.43
C PRO A 217 12.79 14.10 19.13
N ARG A 218 11.94 14.90 18.46
CA ARG A 218 10.65 15.33 19.01
C ARG A 218 9.68 14.16 19.14
N THR A 219 9.53 13.35 18.10
CA THR A 219 8.65 12.17 18.12
C THR A 219 9.19 11.07 19.01
N ARG A 220 10.51 10.88 19.09
CA ARG A 220 11.15 9.95 20.03
C ARG A 220 10.76 10.25 21.48
N ARG A 221 10.79 11.52 21.90
CA ARG A 221 10.33 11.93 23.24
C ARG A 221 8.85 11.59 23.46
N GLY A 222 8.00 11.80 22.45
CA GLY A 222 6.59 11.43 22.50
C GLY A 222 6.41 9.91 22.60
N LEU A 223 7.12 9.14 21.78
CA LEU A 223 7.05 7.67 21.80
C LEU A 223 7.46 7.09 23.16
N ARG A 224 8.54 7.59 23.79
CA ARG A 224 8.94 7.16 25.15
C ARG A 224 7.80 7.27 26.16
N ARG A 225 6.89 8.22 25.97
CA ARG A 225 5.79 8.50 26.90
C ARG A 225 4.49 7.76 26.52
N TYR A 226 4.25 7.56 25.24
CA TYR A 226 2.94 7.13 24.72
C TYR A 226 2.97 5.80 23.96
N LEU A 227 4.14 5.17 23.84
CA LEU A 227 4.23 3.89 23.13
C LEU A 227 3.42 2.81 23.87
N PRO A 228 2.64 1.98 23.15
CA PRO A 228 1.81 0.96 23.78
C PRO A 228 2.63 -0.06 24.59
N ALA A 229 2.26 -0.26 25.85
CA ALA A 229 2.93 -1.20 26.76
C ALA A 229 2.93 -2.64 26.22
N MET A 230 1.96 -3.01 25.38
CA MET A 230 1.85 -4.34 24.77
C MET A 230 3.08 -4.73 23.92
N LEU A 231 3.88 -3.76 23.46
CA LEU A 231 5.14 -4.04 22.77
C LEU A 231 6.26 -4.52 23.73
N PHE A 232 6.08 -4.37 25.05
CA PHE A 232 7.12 -4.64 26.06
C PHE A 232 6.70 -5.69 27.12
N ASN A 233 5.40 -5.87 27.33
CA ASN A 233 4.87 -6.64 28.45
C ASN A 233 4.62 -8.12 28.18
N GLY A 234 5.22 -8.67 27.12
CA GLY A 234 5.06 -10.10 26.78
C GLY A 234 3.78 -10.43 26.00
N THR A 235 2.92 -9.49 25.68
CA THR A 235 1.68 -9.73 24.90
C THR A 235 1.96 -10.47 23.59
N PHE A 236 3.09 -10.23 22.95
CA PHE A 236 3.50 -10.86 21.70
C PHE A 236 4.56 -11.95 21.89
N ALA A 237 4.72 -12.52 23.09
CA ALA A 237 5.76 -13.50 23.39
C ALA A 237 5.74 -14.72 22.46
N CYS A 238 4.57 -15.29 22.17
CA CYS A 238 4.44 -16.42 21.24
C CYS A 238 4.92 -16.06 19.82
N LEU A 239 4.46 -14.94 19.28
CA LEU A 239 4.88 -14.44 17.96
C LEU A 239 6.40 -14.23 17.89
N LEU A 240 6.97 -13.64 18.94
CA LEU A 240 8.41 -13.32 19.01
C LEU A 240 9.27 -14.58 19.16
N ALA A 241 8.73 -15.62 19.80
CA ALA A 241 9.41 -16.92 19.89
C ALA A 241 9.44 -17.65 18.53
N GLU A 242 8.38 -17.52 17.74
CA GLU A 242 8.25 -18.15 16.43
C GLU A 242 8.98 -17.38 15.31
N ASP A 243 9.11 -16.05 15.44
CA ASP A 243 9.77 -15.19 14.43
C ASP A 243 10.93 -14.41 15.03
N PRO A 244 12.17 -14.92 14.94
CA PRO A 244 13.37 -14.21 15.40
C PRO A 244 13.61 -12.87 14.69
N ALA A 245 13.04 -12.65 13.50
CA ALA A 245 13.14 -11.37 12.80
C ALA A 245 12.26 -10.32 13.48
N ALA A 246 11.06 -10.71 13.93
CA ALA A 246 10.17 -9.86 14.70
C ALA A 246 10.82 -9.40 16.01
N GLU A 247 11.46 -10.32 16.73
CA GLU A 247 12.17 -10.01 17.98
C GLU A 247 13.34 -9.04 17.74
N ARG A 248 14.13 -9.26 16.69
CA ARG A 248 15.23 -8.31 16.33
C ARG A 248 14.67 -6.91 16.02
N CYS A 249 13.57 -6.82 15.27
CA CYS A 249 12.94 -5.53 14.98
C CYS A 249 12.46 -4.83 16.25
N ARG A 250 11.85 -5.57 17.19
CA ARG A 250 11.39 -5.05 18.48
C ARG A 250 12.57 -4.55 19.33
N GLN A 251 13.61 -5.35 19.45
CA GLN A 251 14.83 -4.98 20.20
C GLN A 251 15.49 -3.74 19.61
N GLN A 252 15.54 -3.62 18.29
CA GLN A 252 16.05 -2.43 17.63
C GLN A 252 15.24 -1.17 17.98
N LEU A 253 13.91 -1.27 18.04
CA LEU A 253 13.05 -0.18 18.48
C LEU A 253 13.34 0.22 19.92
N ILE A 254 13.40 -0.74 20.84
CA ILE A 254 13.70 -0.52 22.27
C ILE A 254 15.03 0.20 22.40
N LYS A 255 16.10 -0.33 21.78
CA LYS A 255 17.43 0.27 21.78
C LYS A 255 17.43 1.70 21.24
N THR A 256 16.69 1.97 20.17
CA THR A 256 16.61 3.32 19.59
C THR A 256 15.88 4.30 20.53
N LEU A 257 14.92 3.81 21.31
CA LEU A 257 14.22 4.63 22.29
C LEU A 257 15.04 4.89 23.55
N GLU A 258 15.89 3.96 23.98
CA GLU A 258 16.78 4.10 25.14
C GLU A 258 17.97 5.02 24.86
N MET A 259 18.45 5.10 23.62
CA MET A 259 19.52 6.01 23.23
C MET A 259 19.07 7.47 23.39
N LYS A 260 19.77 8.19 24.31
CA LYS A 260 19.59 9.63 24.57
C LYS A 260 20.04 10.50 23.40
#